data_00530800a10d0856ab2c870a3052707e
#
_entry.id   00530800a10d0856ab2c870a3052707e
#
_cell.length_a   1.000
_cell.length_b   1.000
_cell.length_c   1.000
_cell.angle_alpha   90.00
_cell.angle_beta   90.00
_cell.angle_gamma   90.00
#
_symmetry.space_group_name_H-M   'P 1'
#
loop_
_entity.id
_entity.type
_entity.pdbx_description
1 polymer ?
#
loop_
_entity_poly.entity_id
_entity_poly.type
_entity_poly.pdbx_seq_one_letter_code
_entity_poly.pdbx_strand_id
1 'polypeptide(L)'
;MSKEPCVGIDVSAKSLAVARRDRRGAIRASTVANTPAGHEKLGKSLGGRPTRVCLEATGIYHLDLALTLERTANVQVMVANPRAVHHFAGAMMARSKTDALDSEVLLAFAERMPLQRWRPPSRACFEVRTLSRHIVSLRQRLAAERSRMARAEASRSVSRWVHEDIAEGIQQLQARIDKLQSRALELVASDVVLAGQLRLLCSIPGIAATSGLQVLSELCVLPADMNVRQWVAHAGLDPRRQQSGSSIDKAARISKAGNRYLRRALYMPALVALPR
;
A
#
# COMPACT_ATOMS: atom_id res chain seq x y z
N MET A 1 9.25 4.64 34.88
CA MET A 1 8.04 4.31 34.08
C MET A 1 8.35 3.04 33.31
N SER A 2 7.64 1.94 33.59
CA SER A 2 7.81 0.67 32.86
C SER A 2 7.37 0.90 31.42
N LYS A 3 8.26 0.72 30.44
CA LYS A 3 7.92 0.81 29.02
C LYS A 3 6.83 -0.23 28.71
N GLU A 4 5.78 0.18 28.01
CA GLU A 4 4.78 -0.74 27.51
C GLU A 4 5.45 -1.86 26.70
N PRO A 5 5.03 -3.13 26.90
CA PRO A 5 5.60 -4.24 26.17
C PRO A 5 5.35 -4.07 24.66
N CYS A 6 6.39 -4.34 23.89
CA CYS A 6 6.35 -4.35 22.44
C CYS A 6 6.35 -5.78 21.90
N VAL A 7 5.73 -5.96 20.75
CA VAL A 7 5.73 -7.20 19.98
C VAL A 7 6.01 -6.87 18.53
N GLY A 8 6.98 -7.56 17.91
CA GLY A 8 7.24 -7.49 16.47
C GLY A 8 6.62 -8.70 15.79
N ILE A 9 5.93 -8.49 14.67
CA ILE A 9 5.31 -9.57 13.91
C ILE A 9 5.67 -9.43 12.44
N ASP A 10 6.44 -10.38 11.93
CA ASP A 10 6.62 -10.54 10.49
C ASP A 10 5.49 -11.39 9.92
N VAL A 11 4.90 -10.92 8.80
CA VAL A 11 3.68 -11.48 8.24
C VAL A 11 3.94 -12.08 6.87
N SER A 12 3.84 -13.38 6.77
CA SER A 12 3.84 -14.11 5.50
C SER A 12 2.43 -14.60 5.11
N ALA A 13 2.29 -15.15 3.91
CA ALA A 13 0.99 -15.61 3.42
C ALA A 13 0.34 -16.69 4.32
N LYS A 14 1.14 -17.56 4.96
CA LYS A 14 0.64 -18.72 5.72
C LYS A 14 0.95 -18.65 7.21
N SER A 15 1.92 -17.84 7.63
CA SER A 15 2.43 -17.80 8.99
C SER A 15 2.75 -16.39 9.46
N LEU A 16 2.72 -16.23 10.78
CA LEU A 16 3.10 -15.03 11.51
C LEU A 16 4.28 -15.40 12.40
N ALA A 17 5.44 -14.82 12.19
CA ALA A 17 6.56 -14.92 13.12
C ALA A 17 6.43 -13.82 14.16
N VAL A 18 6.36 -14.17 15.43
CA VAL A 18 6.04 -13.27 16.55
C VAL A 18 7.23 -13.21 17.49
N ALA A 19 7.84 -12.07 17.66
CA ALA A 19 8.91 -11.82 18.63
C ALA A 19 8.43 -10.92 19.78
N ARG A 20 8.72 -11.32 21.00
CA ARG A 20 8.41 -10.56 22.23
C ARG A 20 9.48 -10.79 23.30
N ARG A 21 9.60 -9.86 24.26
CA ARG A 21 10.46 -10.11 25.43
C ARG A 21 9.72 -10.87 26.51
N ASP A 22 10.40 -11.83 27.11
CA ASP A 22 9.93 -12.48 28.33
C ASP A 22 10.16 -11.60 29.58
N ARG A 23 9.76 -12.07 30.74
CA ARG A 23 9.92 -11.35 32.03
C ARG A 23 11.38 -11.07 32.40
N ARG A 24 12.33 -11.81 31.83
CA ARG A 24 13.77 -11.65 32.05
C ARG A 24 14.42 -10.76 30.98
N GLY A 25 13.62 -10.24 30.01
CA GLY A 25 14.10 -9.40 28.91
C GLY A 25 14.66 -10.18 27.72
N ALA A 26 14.70 -11.50 27.76
CA ALA A 26 15.14 -12.33 26.64
C ALA A 26 14.09 -12.34 25.53
N ILE A 27 14.54 -12.30 24.27
CA ILE A 27 13.64 -12.40 23.13
C ILE A 27 13.14 -13.85 23.00
N ARG A 28 11.82 -13.99 22.81
CA ARG A 28 11.14 -15.24 22.52
C ARG A 28 10.44 -15.12 21.19
N ALA A 29 10.80 -15.98 20.26
CA ALA A 29 10.13 -16.12 18.98
C ALA A 29 9.11 -17.26 19.03
N SER A 30 8.01 -17.11 18.34
CA SER A 30 6.98 -18.14 18.15
C SER A 30 6.31 -17.95 16.79
N THR A 31 5.71 -19.02 16.27
CA THR A 31 5.00 -18.98 15.00
C THR A 31 3.52 -19.26 15.21
N VAL A 32 2.66 -18.49 14.55
CA VAL A 32 1.21 -18.63 14.55
C VAL A 32 0.74 -18.72 13.10
N ALA A 33 -0.31 -19.50 12.82
CA ALA A 33 -0.88 -19.54 11.47
C ALA A 33 -1.52 -18.20 11.10
N ASN A 34 -1.30 -17.71 9.87
CA ASN A 34 -1.95 -16.52 9.35
C ASN A 34 -3.38 -16.86 8.87
N THR A 35 -4.26 -17.10 9.84
CA THR A 35 -5.67 -17.46 9.67
C THR A 35 -6.53 -16.70 10.67
N PRO A 36 -7.85 -16.54 10.45
CA PRO A 36 -8.73 -15.88 11.42
C PRO A 36 -8.60 -16.45 12.84
N ALA A 37 -8.58 -17.78 12.98
CA ALA A 37 -8.40 -18.44 14.29
C ALA A 37 -7.02 -18.15 14.91
N GLY A 38 -5.96 -18.09 14.10
CA GLY A 38 -4.62 -17.69 14.54
C GLY A 38 -4.57 -16.25 15.02
N HIS A 39 -5.23 -15.34 14.30
CA HIS A 39 -5.33 -13.92 14.69
C HIS A 39 -6.05 -13.74 16.03
N GLU A 40 -7.19 -14.43 16.22
CA GLU A 40 -7.93 -14.37 17.49
C GLU A 40 -7.12 -14.94 18.66
N LYS A 41 -6.46 -16.11 18.45
CA LYS A 41 -5.59 -16.72 19.46
C LYS A 41 -4.47 -15.76 19.87
N LEU A 42 -3.84 -15.12 18.88
CA LEU A 42 -2.78 -14.15 19.13
C LEU A 42 -3.33 -12.94 19.88
N GLY A 43 -4.45 -12.34 19.43
CA GLY A 43 -5.10 -11.23 20.09
C GLY A 43 -5.42 -11.51 21.57
N LYS A 44 -6.03 -12.66 21.87
CA LYS A 44 -6.31 -13.10 23.25
C LYS A 44 -5.03 -13.19 24.09
N SER A 45 -3.92 -13.64 23.51
CA SER A 45 -2.64 -13.75 24.22
C SER A 45 -1.99 -12.41 24.54
N LEU A 46 -2.33 -11.35 23.79
CA LEU A 46 -1.76 -10.01 23.90
C LEU A 46 -2.66 -9.05 24.70
N GLY A 47 -3.97 -9.26 24.71
CA GLY A 47 -4.97 -8.34 25.29
C GLY A 47 -4.98 -8.24 26.82
N GLY A 48 -4.19 -9.03 27.55
CA GLY A 48 -4.16 -9.04 29.02
C GLY A 48 -3.51 -7.81 29.66
N ARG A 49 -2.78 -7.00 28.90
CA ARG A 49 -2.12 -5.75 29.35
C ARG A 49 -1.86 -4.83 28.16
N PRO A 50 -1.70 -3.51 28.39
CA PRO A 50 -1.32 -2.58 27.32
C PRO A 50 -0.09 -3.09 26.55
N THR A 51 -0.25 -3.34 25.26
CA THR A 51 0.78 -3.93 24.41
C THR A 51 0.83 -3.22 23.07
N ARG A 52 2.02 -2.82 22.61
CA ARG A 52 2.25 -2.27 21.29
C ARG A 52 2.69 -3.36 20.33
N VAL A 53 2.02 -3.50 19.21
CA VAL A 53 2.32 -4.48 18.18
C VAL A 53 2.78 -3.78 16.92
N CYS A 54 3.96 -4.10 16.44
CA CYS A 54 4.51 -3.58 15.19
C CYS A 54 4.44 -4.64 14.09
N LEU A 55 3.81 -4.27 12.97
CA LEU A 55 3.71 -5.05 11.75
C LEU A 55 4.38 -4.26 10.62
N GLU A 56 4.91 -4.96 9.62
CA GLU A 56 5.36 -4.33 8.39
C GLU A 56 4.24 -4.29 7.33
N ALA A 57 4.12 -3.16 6.61
CA ALA A 57 3.12 -3.00 5.54
C ALA A 57 3.52 -3.74 4.25
N THR A 58 3.73 -5.05 4.32
CA THR A 58 4.10 -5.88 3.17
C THR A 58 2.88 -6.50 2.51
N GLY A 59 2.57 -6.07 1.29
CA GLY A 59 1.44 -6.60 0.52
C GLY A 59 0.08 -6.38 1.20
N ILE A 60 -0.78 -7.42 1.17
CA ILE A 60 -2.13 -7.40 1.76
C ILE A 60 -2.24 -8.31 3.00
N TYR A 61 -1.28 -9.20 3.22
CA TYR A 61 -1.37 -10.29 4.21
C TYR A 61 -1.44 -9.80 5.65
N HIS A 62 -0.95 -8.59 5.95
CA HIS A 62 -0.98 -8.00 7.29
C HIS A 62 -2.32 -7.38 7.67
N LEU A 63 -3.20 -7.07 6.69
CA LEU A 63 -4.40 -6.26 6.94
C LEU A 63 -5.41 -6.95 7.85
N ASP A 64 -5.73 -8.21 7.62
CA ASP A 64 -6.70 -8.96 8.42
C ASP A 64 -6.22 -9.14 9.86
N LEU A 65 -4.92 -9.40 10.04
CA LEU A 65 -4.29 -9.43 11.36
C LEU A 65 -4.37 -8.05 12.04
N ALA A 66 -3.99 -6.99 11.33
CA ALA A 66 -4.03 -5.62 11.88
C ALA A 66 -5.44 -5.22 12.32
N LEU A 67 -6.47 -5.53 11.52
CA LEU A 67 -7.87 -5.28 11.84
C LEU A 67 -8.34 -6.08 13.06
N THR A 68 -7.93 -7.33 13.20
CA THR A 68 -8.26 -8.17 14.34
C THR A 68 -7.60 -7.65 15.61
N LEU A 69 -6.31 -7.32 15.54
CA LEU A 69 -5.56 -6.80 16.70
C LEU A 69 -6.02 -5.42 17.12
N GLU A 70 -6.43 -4.53 16.21
CA GLU A 70 -6.94 -3.20 16.55
C GLU A 70 -8.27 -3.26 17.33
N ARG A 71 -9.07 -4.33 17.14
CA ARG A 71 -10.29 -4.60 17.89
C ARG A 71 -10.02 -5.28 19.25
N THR A 72 -8.79 -5.75 19.47
CA THR A 72 -8.41 -6.43 20.71
C THR A 72 -8.15 -5.40 21.80
N ALA A 73 -8.81 -5.55 22.96
CA ALA A 73 -8.59 -4.67 24.11
C ALA A 73 -7.11 -4.60 24.50
N ASN A 74 -6.66 -3.42 24.89
CA ASN A 74 -5.28 -3.14 25.32
C ASN A 74 -4.18 -3.35 24.25
N VAL A 75 -4.53 -3.59 22.98
CA VAL A 75 -3.55 -3.72 21.90
C VAL A 75 -3.52 -2.44 21.06
N GLN A 76 -2.34 -1.90 20.84
CA GLN A 76 -2.11 -0.78 19.93
C GLN A 76 -1.32 -1.28 18.73
N VAL A 77 -1.94 -1.26 17.56
CA VAL A 77 -1.30 -1.67 16.31
C VAL A 77 -0.51 -0.52 15.71
N MET A 78 0.69 -0.82 15.24
CA MET A 78 1.58 0.07 14.51
C MET A 78 1.99 -0.61 13.20
N VAL A 79 1.74 0.05 12.07
CA VAL A 79 2.10 -0.46 10.75
C VAL A 79 3.31 0.31 10.25
N ALA A 80 4.45 -0.34 10.26
CA ALA A 80 5.74 0.24 9.88
C ALA A 80 5.91 0.29 8.35
N ASN A 81 6.60 1.32 7.88
CA ASN A 81 6.98 1.42 6.48
C ASN A 81 8.11 0.40 6.19
N PRO A 82 7.95 -0.49 5.18
CA PRO A 82 8.95 -1.51 4.83
C PRO A 82 10.35 -0.94 4.57
N ARG A 83 10.42 0.21 3.94
CA ARG A 83 11.70 0.87 3.68
C ARG A 83 12.39 1.33 4.97
N ALA A 84 11.64 1.86 5.92
CA ALA A 84 12.19 2.28 7.21
C ALA A 84 12.69 1.07 8.01
N VAL A 85 11.95 -0.03 8.03
CA VAL A 85 12.35 -1.29 8.67
C VAL A 85 13.62 -1.85 8.01
N HIS A 86 13.68 -1.86 6.67
CA HIS A 86 14.86 -2.32 5.92
C HIS A 86 16.12 -1.50 6.26
N HIS A 87 16.03 -0.16 6.29
CA HIS A 87 17.18 0.68 6.69
C HIS A 87 17.58 0.46 8.15
N PHE A 88 16.61 0.26 9.03
CA PHE A 88 16.86 -0.03 10.43
C PHE A 88 17.54 -1.38 10.62
N ALA A 89 17.12 -2.42 9.90
CA ALA A 89 17.77 -3.73 9.89
C ALA A 89 19.24 -3.63 9.46
N GLY A 90 19.53 -2.82 8.42
CA GLY A 90 20.89 -2.53 7.97
C GLY A 90 21.72 -1.83 9.05
N ALA A 91 21.14 -0.86 9.77
CA ALA A 91 21.80 -0.19 10.89
C ALA A 91 22.08 -1.14 12.09
N MET A 92 21.28 -2.18 12.26
CA MET A 92 21.50 -3.25 13.24
C MET A 92 22.53 -4.30 12.79
N MET A 93 23.12 -4.14 11.59
CA MET A 93 24.04 -5.13 10.99
C MET A 93 23.41 -6.54 10.85
N ALA A 94 22.11 -6.63 10.68
CA ALA A 94 21.41 -7.90 10.45
C ALA A 94 21.88 -8.49 9.10
N ARG A 95 22.65 -9.57 9.14
CA ARG A 95 23.26 -10.20 7.95
C ARG A 95 22.41 -11.32 7.36
N SER A 96 21.60 -11.96 8.18
CA SER A 96 20.73 -13.07 7.78
C SER A 96 19.30 -12.60 7.64
N LYS A 97 18.55 -13.22 6.74
CA LYS A 97 17.15 -12.97 6.55
C LYS A 97 16.36 -14.26 6.83
N THR A 98 15.59 -14.23 7.92
CA THR A 98 14.63 -15.28 8.29
C THR A 98 13.44 -14.62 8.95
N ASP A 99 12.26 -15.22 8.84
CA ASP A 99 11.02 -14.66 9.42
C ASP A 99 11.18 -14.39 10.95
N ALA A 100 11.93 -15.24 11.66
CA ALA A 100 12.23 -15.05 13.08
C ALA A 100 13.06 -13.77 13.30
N LEU A 101 14.15 -13.58 12.55
CA LEU A 101 15.00 -12.38 12.64
C LEU A 101 14.23 -11.13 12.19
N ASP A 102 13.41 -11.22 11.16
CA ASP A 102 12.60 -10.09 10.69
C ASP A 102 11.59 -9.66 11.78
N SER A 103 10.98 -10.62 12.51
CA SER A 103 10.13 -10.31 13.67
C SER A 103 10.90 -9.68 14.84
N GLU A 104 12.16 -10.07 15.09
CA GLU A 104 13.03 -9.46 16.11
C GLU A 104 13.46 -8.04 15.72
N VAL A 105 13.73 -7.81 14.45
CA VAL A 105 13.98 -6.45 13.90
C VAL A 105 12.75 -5.56 14.11
N LEU A 106 11.54 -6.04 13.84
CA LEU A 106 10.30 -5.31 14.06
C LEU A 106 10.06 -5.02 15.56
N LEU A 107 10.38 -5.96 16.44
CA LEU A 107 10.36 -5.73 17.88
C LEU A 107 11.32 -4.61 18.28
N ALA A 108 12.57 -4.67 17.85
CA ALA A 108 13.58 -3.67 18.14
C ALA A 108 13.21 -2.29 17.53
N PHE A 109 12.59 -2.29 16.35
CA PHE A 109 12.06 -1.09 15.70
C PHE A 109 10.97 -0.44 16.54
N ALA A 110 9.99 -1.23 17.04
CA ALA A 110 8.91 -0.76 17.91
C ALA A 110 9.41 -0.18 19.25
N GLU A 111 10.49 -0.75 19.79
CA GLU A 111 11.09 -0.30 21.05
C GLU A 111 11.85 1.02 20.95
N ARG A 112 12.39 1.34 19.77
CA ARG A 112 13.34 2.46 19.56
C ARG A 112 12.77 3.60 18.72
N MET A 113 11.83 3.31 17.82
CA MET A 113 11.29 4.32 16.89
C MET A 113 9.97 4.90 17.38
N PRO A 114 9.74 6.21 17.19
CA PRO A 114 8.46 6.84 17.51
C PRO A 114 7.41 6.43 16.46
N LEU A 115 6.72 5.32 16.71
CA LEU A 115 5.66 4.82 15.86
C LEU A 115 4.31 5.36 16.32
N GLN A 116 3.50 5.77 15.35
CA GLN A 116 2.12 6.19 15.60
C GLN A 116 1.19 4.98 15.57
N ARG A 117 0.14 5.02 16.41
CA ARG A 117 -0.94 4.04 16.37
C ARG A 117 -1.59 4.06 14.98
N TRP A 118 -1.70 2.89 14.37
CA TRP A 118 -2.42 2.73 13.12
C TRP A 118 -3.93 2.83 13.38
N ARG A 119 -4.61 3.64 12.59
CA ARG A 119 -6.06 3.75 12.58
C ARG A 119 -6.58 3.09 11.31
N PRO A 120 -7.42 2.05 11.41
CA PRO A 120 -7.93 1.38 10.23
C PRO A 120 -8.79 2.34 9.40
N PRO A 121 -8.56 2.42 8.09
CA PRO A 121 -9.48 3.08 7.18
C PRO A 121 -10.85 2.41 7.21
N SER A 122 -11.89 3.09 6.71
CA SER A 122 -13.21 2.48 6.58
C SER A 122 -13.18 1.28 5.62
N ARG A 123 -14.14 0.38 5.77
CA ARG A 123 -14.28 -0.75 4.84
C ARG A 123 -14.47 -0.27 3.40
N ALA A 124 -15.24 0.79 3.19
CA ALA A 124 -15.42 1.40 1.87
C ALA A 124 -14.09 1.86 1.26
N CYS A 125 -13.19 2.48 2.04
CA CYS A 125 -11.85 2.87 1.57
C CYS A 125 -11.03 1.66 1.08
N PHE A 126 -11.05 0.54 1.80
CA PHE A 126 -10.35 -0.67 1.37
C PHE A 126 -10.96 -1.25 0.10
N GLU A 127 -12.29 -1.31 -0.01
CA GLU A 127 -12.98 -1.82 -1.19
C GLU A 127 -12.70 -0.94 -2.42
N VAL A 128 -12.81 0.37 -2.31
CA VAL A 128 -12.49 1.33 -3.39
C VAL A 128 -11.03 1.19 -3.82
N ARG A 129 -10.10 1.06 -2.88
CA ARG A 129 -8.67 0.89 -3.18
C ARG A 129 -8.38 -0.42 -3.93
N THR A 130 -8.97 -1.53 -3.51
CA THR A 130 -8.76 -2.82 -4.17
C THR A 130 -9.36 -2.83 -5.57
N LEU A 131 -10.56 -2.29 -5.76
CA LEU A 131 -11.20 -2.12 -7.07
C LEU A 131 -10.35 -1.23 -7.98
N SER A 132 -9.93 -0.06 -7.51
CA SER A 132 -9.12 0.88 -8.29
C SER A 132 -7.79 0.26 -8.74
N ARG A 133 -7.07 -0.42 -7.87
CA ARG A 133 -5.82 -1.11 -8.23
C ARG A 133 -6.04 -2.25 -9.21
N HIS A 134 -7.14 -2.99 -9.08
CA HIS A 134 -7.49 -4.03 -10.04
C HIS A 134 -7.83 -3.44 -11.42
N ILE A 135 -8.58 -2.35 -11.49
CA ILE A 135 -8.85 -1.60 -12.72
C ILE A 135 -7.55 -1.15 -13.38
N VAL A 136 -6.59 -0.62 -12.60
CA VAL A 136 -5.26 -0.26 -13.12
C VAL A 136 -4.55 -1.45 -13.75
N SER A 137 -4.61 -2.63 -13.13
CA SER A 137 -4.03 -3.87 -13.67
C SER A 137 -4.72 -4.29 -14.98
N LEU A 138 -6.05 -4.23 -15.05
CA LEU A 138 -6.80 -4.54 -16.27
C LEU A 138 -6.48 -3.56 -17.41
N ARG A 139 -6.35 -2.26 -17.12
CA ARG A 139 -5.94 -1.26 -18.11
C ARG A 139 -4.52 -1.50 -18.66
N GLN A 140 -3.61 -2.01 -17.84
CA GLN A 140 -2.27 -2.41 -18.32
C GLN A 140 -2.35 -3.58 -19.30
N ARG A 141 -3.20 -4.59 -18.99
CA ARG A 141 -3.45 -5.72 -19.91
C ARG A 141 -4.10 -5.24 -21.19
N LEU A 142 -5.11 -4.39 -21.12
CA LEU A 142 -5.77 -3.80 -22.28
C LEU A 142 -4.76 -3.04 -23.18
N ALA A 143 -3.87 -2.24 -22.60
CA ALA A 143 -2.84 -1.55 -23.35
C ALA A 143 -1.87 -2.52 -24.03
N ALA A 144 -1.51 -3.62 -23.36
CA ALA A 144 -0.66 -4.67 -23.95
C ALA A 144 -1.37 -5.37 -25.12
N GLU A 145 -2.65 -5.73 -24.99
CA GLU A 145 -3.44 -6.35 -26.08
C GLU A 145 -3.63 -5.40 -27.26
N ARG A 146 -3.89 -4.11 -27.03
CA ARG A 146 -3.94 -3.11 -28.10
C ARG A 146 -2.61 -2.98 -28.85
N SER A 147 -1.49 -3.01 -28.12
CA SER A 147 -0.16 -3.00 -28.76
C SER A 147 0.12 -4.30 -29.52
N ARG A 148 -0.44 -5.43 -29.07
CA ARG A 148 -0.36 -6.71 -29.77
C ARG A 148 -1.18 -6.69 -31.05
N MET A 149 -2.40 -6.14 -31.01
CA MET A 149 -3.23 -5.94 -32.18
C MET A 149 -2.56 -5.08 -33.24
N ALA A 150 -2.02 -3.92 -32.86
CA ALA A 150 -1.31 -3.03 -33.79
C ALA A 150 -0.14 -3.71 -34.49
N ARG A 151 0.61 -4.58 -33.77
CA ARG A 151 1.69 -5.38 -34.38
C ARG A 151 1.15 -6.47 -35.32
N ALA A 152 0.02 -7.10 -34.96
CA ALA A 152 -0.59 -8.12 -35.80
C ALA A 152 -1.13 -7.51 -37.11
N GLU A 153 -1.75 -6.33 -37.04
CA GLU A 153 -2.25 -5.58 -38.20
C GLU A 153 -1.12 -5.13 -39.15
N ALA A 154 0.07 -4.87 -38.63
CA ALA A 154 1.24 -4.51 -39.43
C ALA A 154 1.82 -5.68 -40.21
N SER A 155 1.38 -6.92 -40.00
CA SER A 155 1.92 -8.13 -40.65
C SER A 155 0.86 -8.91 -41.43
N ARG A 156 1.09 -9.14 -42.71
CA ARG A 156 0.22 -9.97 -43.56
C ARG A 156 0.29 -11.48 -43.27
N SER A 157 1.28 -11.91 -42.46
CA SER A 157 1.47 -13.33 -42.13
C SER A 157 0.68 -13.77 -40.88
N VAL A 158 0.08 -12.84 -40.16
CA VAL A 158 -0.69 -13.18 -38.96
C VAL A 158 -2.06 -13.74 -39.39
N SER A 159 -2.43 -14.88 -38.80
CA SER A 159 -3.71 -15.54 -39.07
C SER A 159 -4.89 -14.65 -38.65
N ARG A 160 -5.97 -14.67 -39.45
CA ARG A 160 -7.25 -14.03 -39.12
C ARG A 160 -7.79 -14.45 -37.75
N TRP A 161 -7.65 -15.71 -37.39
CA TRP A 161 -8.07 -16.23 -36.08
C TRP A 161 -7.35 -15.57 -34.92
N VAL A 162 -6.08 -15.20 -35.10
CA VAL A 162 -5.32 -14.46 -34.07
C VAL A 162 -5.82 -13.02 -33.91
N HIS A 163 -6.18 -12.35 -35.01
CA HIS A 163 -6.78 -11.02 -34.95
C HIS A 163 -8.13 -11.05 -34.23
N GLU A 164 -8.99 -12.02 -34.54
CA GLU A 164 -10.30 -12.18 -33.91
C GLU A 164 -10.18 -12.45 -32.41
N ASP A 165 -9.27 -13.34 -31.98
CA ASP A 165 -8.99 -13.64 -30.56
C ASP A 165 -8.52 -12.40 -29.79
N ILE A 166 -7.57 -11.64 -30.37
CA ILE A 166 -7.08 -10.41 -29.73
C ILE A 166 -8.19 -9.36 -29.63
N ALA A 167 -9.03 -9.20 -30.68
CA ALA A 167 -10.16 -8.26 -30.68
C ALA A 167 -11.17 -8.61 -29.60
N GLU A 168 -11.53 -9.88 -29.48
CA GLU A 168 -12.41 -10.37 -28.43
C GLU A 168 -11.83 -10.10 -27.03
N GLY A 169 -10.54 -10.41 -26.83
CA GLY A 169 -9.84 -10.14 -25.58
C GLY A 169 -9.86 -8.65 -25.19
N ILE A 170 -9.69 -7.74 -26.14
CA ILE A 170 -9.80 -6.29 -25.96
C ILE A 170 -11.21 -5.91 -25.51
N GLN A 171 -12.25 -6.42 -26.17
CA GLN A 171 -13.64 -6.14 -25.81
C GLN A 171 -14.00 -6.63 -24.40
N GLN A 172 -13.59 -7.86 -24.07
CA GLN A 172 -13.79 -8.44 -22.74
C GLN A 172 -13.11 -7.63 -21.65
N LEU A 173 -11.85 -7.21 -21.85
CA LEU A 173 -11.12 -6.39 -20.91
C LEU A 173 -11.77 -5.02 -20.72
N GLN A 174 -12.24 -4.39 -21.81
CA GLN A 174 -12.92 -3.09 -21.73
C GLN A 174 -14.22 -3.21 -20.93
N ALA A 175 -15.07 -4.19 -21.23
CA ALA A 175 -16.32 -4.42 -20.51
C ALA A 175 -16.11 -4.67 -19.00
N ARG A 176 -15.08 -5.42 -18.64
CA ARG A 176 -14.71 -5.65 -17.24
C ARG A 176 -14.26 -4.35 -16.54
N ILE A 177 -13.47 -3.53 -17.23
CA ILE A 177 -13.01 -2.23 -16.70
C ILE A 177 -14.22 -1.33 -16.43
N ASP A 178 -15.13 -1.19 -17.39
CA ASP A 178 -16.31 -0.32 -17.29
C ASP A 178 -17.22 -0.77 -16.14
N LYS A 179 -17.51 -2.07 -16.06
CA LYS A 179 -18.31 -2.65 -14.98
C LYS A 179 -17.69 -2.36 -13.58
N LEU A 180 -16.39 -2.59 -13.42
CA LEU A 180 -15.73 -2.36 -12.13
C LEU A 180 -15.60 -0.88 -11.80
N GLN A 181 -15.42 -0.02 -12.80
CA GLN A 181 -15.37 1.42 -12.60
C GLN A 181 -16.73 1.96 -12.14
N SER A 182 -17.84 1.54 -12.78
CA SER A 182 -19.19 1.88 -12.34
C SER A 182 -19.43 1.44 -10.89
N ARG A 183 -19.06 0.20 -10.56
CA ARG A 183 -19.19 -0.31 -9.20
C ARG A 183 -18.38 0.46 -8.17
N ALA A 184 -17.15 0.88 -8.51
CA ALA A 184 -16.33 1.69 -7.61
C ALA A 184 -16.91 3.10 -7.40
N LEU A 185 -17.49 3.70 -8.45
CA LEU A 185 -18.17 5.01 -8.35
C LEU A 185 -19.47 4.92 -7.53
N GLU A 186 -20.25 3.86 -7.69
CA GLU A 186 -21.45 3.60 -6.86
C GLU A 186 -21.07 3.48 -5.38
N LEU A 187 -19.98 2.75 -5.08
CA LEU A 187 -19.48 2.60 -3.71
C LEU A 187 -19.04 3.94 -3.12
N VAL A 188 -18.35 4.78 -3.90
CA VAL A 188 -17.99 6.14 -3.49
C VAL A 188 -19.23 7.01 -3.29
N ALA A 189 -20.21 6.92 -4.17
CA ALA A 189 -21.45 7.70 -4.07
C ALA A 189 -22.32 7.34 -2.86
N SER A 190 -22.24 6.08 -2.39
CA SER A 190 -22.97 5.63 -1.20
C SER A 190 -22.35 6.10 0.14
N ASP A 191 -21.12 6.64 0.12
CA ASP A 191 -20.43 7.19 1.28
C ASP A 191 -20.32 8.72 1.14
N VAL A 192 -20.99 9.47 2.00
CA VAL A 192 -21.06 10.95 1.93
C VAL A 192 -19.68 11.60 1.99
N VAL A 193 -18.76 11.04 2.79
CA VAL A 193 -17.40 11.57 2.93
C VAL A 193 -16.60 11.34 1.66
N LEU A 194 -16.61 10.11 1.14
CA LEU A 194 -15.89 9.77 -0.09
C LEU A 194 -16.46 10.51 -1.30
N ALA A 195 -17.79 10.66 -1.40
CA ALA A 195 -18.44 11.43 -2.46
C ALA A 195 -18.03 12.90 -2.43
N GLY A 196 -17.98 13.49 -1.23
CA GLY A 196 -17.48 14.86 -1.04
C GLY A 196 -16.02 15.02 -1.46
N GLN A 197 -15.15 14.10 -1.06
CA GLN A 197 -13.73 14.10 -1.44
C GLN A 197 -13.53 13.91 -2.94
N LEU A 198 -14.31 13.04 -3.60
CA LEU A 198 -14.24 12.86 -5.05
C LEU A 198 -14.64 14.13 -5.79
N ARG A 199 -15.71 14.81 -5.34
CA ARG A 199 -16.12 16.11 -5.92
C ARG A 199 -15.02 17.16 -5.81
N LEU A 200 -14.37 17.26 -4.66
CA LEU A 200 -13.22 18.17 -4.46
C LEU A 200 -12.06 17.84 -5.41
N LEU A 201 -11.73 16.57 -5.58
CA LEU A 201 -10.70 16.16 -6.52
C LEU A 201 -11.08 16.50 -7.97
N CYS A 202 -12.33 16.26 -8.36
CA CYS A 202 -12.82 16.55 -9.72
C CYS A 202 -13.00 18.05 -10.00
N SER A 203 -12.98 18.93 -8.99
CA SER A 203 -12.95 20.38 -9.21
C SER A 203 -11.58 20.91 -9.66
N ILE A 204 -10.54 20.10 -9.55
CA ILE A 204 -9.19 20.44 -9.99
C ILE A 204 -9.10 20.25 -11.51
N PRO A 205 -8.68 21.29 -12.29
CA PRO A 205 -8.50 21.15 -13.73
C PRO A 205 -7.62 19.95 -14.12
N GLY A 206 -8.09 19.13 -15.06
CA GLY A 206 -7.40 17.92 -15.51
C GLY A 206 -7.73 16.66 -14.72
N ILE A 207 -8.44 16.74 -13.59
CA ILE A 207 -8.88 15.58 -12.82
C ILE A 207 -10.35 15.26 -13.15
N ALA A 208 -10.58 14.25 -13.99
CA ALA A 208 -11.89 13.70 -14.26
C ALA A 208 -12.22 12.55 -13.29
N ALA A 209 -13.47 12.05 -13.32
CA ALA A 209 -13.95 11.00 -12.41
C ALA A 209 -13.03 9.78 -12.32
N THR A 210 -12.46 9.35 -13.44
CA THR A 210 -11.53 8.21 -13.48
C THR A 210 -10.22 8.45 -12.73
N SER A 211 -9.55 9.57 -13.00
CA SER A 211 -8.31 9.93 -12.30
C SER A 211 -8.58 10.32 -10.86
N GLY A 212 -9.69 11.03 -10.60
CA GLY A 212 -10.16 11.35 -9.25
C GLY A 212 -10.41 10.10 -8.41
N LEU A 213 -11.08 9.09 -8.95
CA LEU A 213 -11.28 7.80 -8.28
C LEU A 213 -9.94 7.12 -7.95
N GLN A 214 -8.98 7.12 -8.87
CA GLN A 214 -7.66 6.53 -8.63
C GLN A 214 -6.89 7.27 -7.53
N VAL A 215 -6.92 8.60 -7.53
CA VAL A 215 -6.29 9.43 -6.50
C VAL A 215 -6.99 9.20 -5.15
N LEU A 216 -8.33 9.32 -5.10
CA LEU A 216 -9.13 9.12 -3.90
C LEU A 216 -8.84 7.75 -3.26
N SER A 217 -8.80 6.70 -4.06
CA SER A 217 -8.58 5.33 -3.59
C SER A 217 -7.26 5.13 -2.84
N GLU A 218 -6.24 5.90 -3.17
CA GLU A 218 -4.95 5.83 -2.50
C GLU A 218 -4.85 6.79 -1.30
N LEU A 219 -5.62 7.88 -1.31
CA LEU A 219 -5.62 8.87 -0.25
C LEU A 219 -6.54 8.50 0.91
N CYS A 220 -7.71 7.92 0.65
CA CYS A 220 -8.70 7.60 1.68
C CYS A 220 -8.24 6.55 2.71
N VAL A 221 -7.14 5.83 2.43
CA VAL A 221 -6.54 4.88 3.37
C VAL A 221 -5.38 5.45 4.17
N LEU A 222 -5.05 6.72 3.98
CA LEU A 222 -3.99 7.41 4.70
C LEU A 222 -4.54 8.11 5.94
N PRO A 223 -3.68 8.36 6.95
CA PRO A 223 -4.05 9.17 8.10
C PRO A 223 -4.54 10.56 7.67
N ALA A 224 -5.64 11.02 8.27
CA ALA A 224 -6.25 12.32 7.92
C ALA A 224 -5.41 13.53 8.38
N ASP A 225 -4.49 13.33 9.31
CA ASP A 225 -3.61 14.34 9.91
C ASP A 225 -2.29 14.54 9.15
N MET A 226 -2.11 13.88 7.99
CA MET A 226 -0.94 14.08 7.15
C MET A 226 -0.90 15.51 6.58
N ASN A 227 0.26 16.15 6.70
CA ASN A 227 0.50 17.46 6.07
C ASN A 227 0.90 17.33 4.58
N VAL A 228 0.92 18.45 3.86
CA VAL A 228 1.23 18.50 2.41
C VAL A 228 2.58 17.86 2.08
N ARG A 229 3.62 18.11 2.88
CA ARG A 229 4.97 17.54 2.65
C ARG A 229 4.97 16.02 2.78
N GLN A 230 4.24 15.49 3.75
CA GLN A 230 4.07 14.05 3.94
C GLN A 230 3.31 13.41 2.77
N TRP A 231 2.29 14.08 2.22
CA TRP A 231 1.56 13.60 1.05
C TRP A 231 2.45 13.55 -0.19
N VAL A 232 3.23 14.62 -0.43
CA VAL A 232 4.19 14.69 -1.54
C VAL A 232 5.25 13.59 -1.42
N ALA A 233 5.81 13.39 -0.22
CA ALA A 233 6.77 12.33 0.06
C ALA A 233 6.13 10.93 -0.08
N HIS A 234 4.88 10.73 0.42
CA HIS A 234 4.16 9.48 0.24
C HIS A 234 3.92 9.15 -1.24
N ALA A 235 3.62 10.14 -2.06
CA ALA A 235 3.52 9.97 -3.50
C ALA A 235 4.88 9.75 -4.19
N GLY A 236 6.00 10.03 -3.50
CA GLY A 236 7.35 10.00 -4.07
C GLY A 236 7.57 11.06 -5.15
N LEU A 237 6.90 12.20 -4.99
CA LEU A 237 7.02 13.39 -5.85
C LEU A 237 7.95 14.44 -5.25
N ASP A 238 8.46 14.22 -4.03
CA ASP A 238 9.45 15.03 -3.36
C ASP A 238 10.75 15.12 -4.17
N PRO A 239 11.39 16.29 -4.26
CA PRO A 239 12.66 16.44 -4.98
C PRO A 239 13.79 15.73 -4.20
N ARG A 240 14.49 14.86 -4.89
CA ARG A 240 15.73 14.25 -4.38
C ARG A 240 16.94 14.95 -5.00
N ARG A 241 17.69 15.66 -4.18
CA ARG A 241 18.98 16.24 -4.55
C ARG A 241 20.11 15.26 -4.23
N GLN A 242 21.06 15.12 -5.13
CA GLN A 242 22.31 14.38 -4.88
C GLN A 242 23.46 15.37 -5.01
N GLN A 243 24.06 15.68 -3.86
CA GLN A 243 25.19 16.57 -3.77
C GLN A 243 26.24 15.92 -2.84
N SER A 244 27.47 15.79 -3.31
CA SER A 244 28.57 15.26 -2.52
C SER A 244 29.86 15.98 -2.90
N GLY A 245 30.42 16.72 -1.95
CA GLY A 245 31.61 17.53 -2.16
C GLY A 245 31.47 18.51 -3.34
N SER A 246 32.57 18.79 -4.00
CA SER A 246 32.64 19.67 -5.19
C SER A 246 32.41 18.91 -6.51
N SER A 247 32.42 17.56 -6.49
CA SER A 247 32.42 16.73 -7.71
C SER A 247 31.04 16.22 -8.16
N ILE A 248 30.03 16.24 -7.27
CA ILE A 248 28.69 15.72 -7.58
C ILE A 248 27.64 16.78 -7.24
N ASP A 249 27.06 17.43 -8.23
CA ASP A 249 25.85 18.22 -8.11
C ASP A 249 24.91 17.85 -9.25
N LYS A 250 23.98 16.93 -8.97
CA LYS A 250 23.00 16.45 -9.95
C LYS A 250 21.70 17.24 -9.82
N ALA A 251 21.12 17.61 -10.95
CA ALA A 251 19.79 18.22 -11.01
C ALA A 251 18.77 17.40 -10.20
N ALA A 252 17.98 18.09 -9.39
CA ALA A 252 16.96 17.48 -8.57
C ALA A 252 15.94 16.72 -9.44
N ARG A 253 15.61 15.51 -9.04
CA ARG A 253 14.57 14.68 -9.65
C ARG A 253 13.61 14.20 -8.58
N ILE A 254 12.38 13.86 -8.98
CA ILE A 254 11.42 13.24 -8.04
C ILE A 254 12.01 11.96 -7.46
N SER A 255 11.79 11.74 -6.15
CA SER A 255 12.40 10.62 -5.41
C SER A 255 11.94 9.25 -5.92
N LYS A 256 10.72 9.15 -6.45
CA LYS A 256 10.01 7.92 -6.80
C LYS A 256 9.92 6.92 -5.64
N ALA A 257 10.26 7.34 -4.43
CA ALA A 257 10.32 6.53 -3.23
C ALA A 257 8.97 6.54 -2.49
N GLY A 258 7.90 6.14 -3.17
CA GLY A 258 6.57 6.18 -2.59
C GLY A 258 5.52 5.52 -3.48
N ASN A 259 4.27 5.90 -3.29
CA ASN A 259 3.12 5.26 -3.91
C ASN A 259 3.10 5.45 -5.44
N ARG A 260 3.40 4.38 -6.17
CA ARG A 260 3.43 4.38 -7.64
C ARG A 260 2.05 4.61 -8.28
N TYR A 261 0.97 4.22 -7.59
CA TYR A 261 -0.39 4.39 -8.10
C TYR A 261 -0.79 5.87 -8.09
N LEU A 262 -0.45 6.61 -7.03
CA LEU A 262 -0.65 8.07 -6.99
C LEU A 262 0.14 8.78 -8.10
N ARG A 263 1.43 8.48 -8.26
CA ARG A 263 2.23 9.09 -9.33
C ARG A 263 1.64 8.84 -10.72
N ARG A 264 1.16 7.60 -10.97
CA ARG A 264 0.52 7.26 -12.23
C ARG A 264 -0.81 7.98 -12.43
N ALA A 265 -1.64 8.06 -11.38
CA ALA A 265 -2.93 8.73 -11.44
C ALA A 265 -2.80 10.24 -11.71
N LEU A 266 -1.75 10.87 -11.16
CA LEU A 266 -1.49 12.31 -11.29
C LEU A 266 -0.77 12.69 -12.59
N TYR A 267 -0.21 11.75 -13.34
CA TYR A 267 0.61 12.05 -14.53
C TYR A 267 -0.19 12.76 -15.63
N MET A 268 -1.32 12.19 -16.06
CA MET A 268 -2.15 12.82 -17.11
C MET A 268 -2.80 14.12 -16.65
N PRO A 269 -3.38 14.22 -15.43
CA PRO A 269 -3.84 15.51 -14.89
C PRO A 269 -2.77 16.60 -14.91
N ALA A 270 -1.53 16.26 -14.53
CA ALA A 270 -0.43 17.22 -14.55
C ALA A 270 -0.10 17.71 -15.95
N LEU A 271 -0.12 16.84 -16.96
CA LEU A 271 0.09 17.22 -18.36
C LEU A 271 -1.01 18.16 -18.87
N VAL A 272 -2.27 17.93 -18.49
CA VAL A 272 -3.40 18.77 -18.87
C VAL A 272 -3.34 20.15 -18.19
N ALA A 273 -2.80 20.20 -16.96
CA ALA A 273 -2.69 21.43 -16.19
C ALA A 273 -1.48 22.30 -16.61
N LEU A 274 -0.55 21.78 -17.43
CA LEU A 274 0.54 22.59 -17.96
C LEU A 274 -0.01 23.66 -18.95
N PRO A 275 0.38 24.91 -18.81
CA PRO A 275 0.06 25.94 -19.82
C PRO A 275 0.60 25.48 -21.19
N ARG A 276 -0.23 25.55 -22.20
CA ARG A 276 0.20 25.35 -23.59
C ARG A 276 0.92 26.58 -24.11
#